data_1de274dcfe52375806b25118d25d9c75
#
_entry.id   1de274dcfe52375806b25118d25d9c75
#
_cell.length_a   1.000
_cell.length_b   1.000
_cell.length_c   1.000
_cell.angle_alpha   90.00
_cell.angle_beta   90.00
_cell.angle_gamma   90.00
#
_symmetry.space_group_name_H-M   'P 1'
#
loop_
_entity.id
_entity.type
_entity.pdbx_description
1 polymer ?
#
loop_
_entity_poly.entity_id
_entity_poly.type
_entity_poly.pdbx_seq_one_letter_code
_entity_poly.pdbx_strand_id
1 'polypeptide(L)'
;MAGTKNEVAEVTVLQNEDIKTVITNFILAHEWKNVYVMGAVGSVIGMVFTAPIQNHLPLRCGKTPVHGAAEVVSMCGEVMPIEFMDPDLEDVYPDKDSPLFVHIHAACATAGGHVFGGGISAGKAFRALRVFMIHLDDSKYE
;
A
#
# COMPACT_ATOMS: atom_id res chain seq x y z
N MET A 1 31.40 -12.37 4.82
CA MET A 1 30.59 -12.13 3.64
C MET A 1 30.41 -10.64 3.46
N ALA A 2 30.65 -10.16 2.29
CA ALA A 2 30.23 -8.81 2.02
C ALA A 2 28.75 -8.70 2.37
N GLY A 3 28.37 -7.71 3.14
CA GLY A 3 26.98 -7.51 3.51
C GLY A 3 26.09 -7.47 2.28
N THR A 4 24.93 -8.12 2.37
CA THR A 4 23.91 -7.99 1.35
C THR A 4 23.52 -6.52 1.31
N LYS A 5 23.69 -5.87 0.17
CA LYS A 5 23.20 -4.51 0.00
C LYS A 5 21.68 -4.56 -0.05
N ASN A 6 21.04 -3.89 0.90
CA ASN A 6 19.61 -3.64 0.84
C ASN A 6 19.38 -2.57 -0.23
N GLU A 7 19.14 -3.01 -1.44
CA GLU A 7 18.88 -2.10 -2.56
C GLU A 7 17.41 -1.71 -2.58
N VAL A 8 17.16 -0.45 -2.89
CA VAL A 8 15.80 0.03 -3.09
C VAL A 8 15.33 -0.43 -4.47
N ALA A 9 14.22 -1.12 -4.49
CA ALA A 9 13.57 -1.52 -5.73
C ALA A 9 12.49 -0.48 -6.07
N GLU A 10 12.30 -0.26 -7.37
CA GLU A 10 11.28 0.67 -7.87
C GLU A 10 10.36 -0.06 -8.83
N VAL A 11 9.05 0.13 -8.65
CA VAL A 11 8.04 -0.30 -9.63
C VAL A 11 7.16 0.88 -10.00
N THR A 12 6.83 1.00 -11.28
CA THR A 12 5.94 2.05 -11.76
C THR A 12 4.55 1.49 -12.00
N VAL A 13 3.57 2.11 -11.34
CA VAL A 13 2.15 1.89 -11.61
C VAL A 13 1.77 2.85 -12.73
N LEU A 14 1.40 2.31 -13.88
CA LEU A 14 1.07 3.10 -15.06
C LEU A 14 -0.37 3.64 -14.96
N GLN A 15 -0.71 4.57 -15.84
CA GLN A 15 -2.02 5.21 -15.86
C GLN A 15 -3.16 4.19 -15.76
N ASN A 16 -4.05 4.41 -14.81
CA ASN A 16 -5.24 3.59 -14.54
C ASN A 16 -4.96 2.16 -14.05
N GLU A 17 -3.71 1.78 -13.83
CA GLU A 17 -3.42 0.51 -13.19
C GLU A 17 -3.72 0.57 -11.69
N ASP A 18 -4.20 -0.56 -11.15
CA ASP A 18 -4.49 -0.70 -9.72
C ASP A 18 -3.19 -0.78 -8.92
N ILE A 19 -3.06 0.07 -7.91
CA ILE A 19 -1.82 0.19 -7.13
C ILE A 19 -1.47 -1.12 -6.44
N LYS A 20 -2.43 -1.74 -5.74
CA LYS A 20 -2.18 -2.98 -4.99
C LYS A 20 -1.84 -4.14 -5.92
N THR A 21 -2.51 -4.23 -7.05
CA THR A 21 -2.28 -5.30 -8.02
C THR A 21 -0.86 -5.23 -8.60
N VAL A 22 -0.42 -4.03 -8.98
CA VAL A 22 0.92 -3.86 -9.56
C VAL A 22 2.00 -4.18 -8.51
N ILE A 23 1.83 -3.72 -7.27
CA ILE A 23 2.77 -4.02 -6.19
C ILE A 23 2.80 -5.52 -5.92
N THR A 24 1.64 -6.17 -5.83
CA THR A 24 1.53 -7.62 -5.61
C THR A 24 2.27 -8.40 -6.69
N ASN A 25 1.99 -8.10 -7.96
CA ASN A 25 2.61 -8.81 -9.08
C ASN A 25 4.13 -8.61 -9.12
N PHE A 26 4.61 -7.42 -8.81
CA PHE A 26 6.04 -7.12 -8.75
C PHE A 26 6.73 -7.96 -7.67
N ILE A 27 6.15 -8.02 -6.48
CA ILE A 27 6.72 -8.77 -5.35
C ILE A 27 6.67 -10.28 -5.62
N LEU A 28 5.58 -10.79 -6.17
CA LEU A 28 5.46 -12.20 -6.53
C LEU A 28 6.48 -12.61 -7.59
N ALA A 29 6.75 -11.76 -8.58
CA ALA A 29 7.74 -12.03 -9.62
C ALA A 29 9.15 -12.17 -9.05
N HIS A 30 9.44 -11.51 -7.93
CA HIS A 30 10.72 -11.62 -7.24
C HIS A 30 10.74 -12.73 -6.18
N GLU A 31 9.61 -13.39 -5.93
CA GLU A 31 9.46 -14.42 -4.90
C GLU A 31 9.79 -13.92 -3.49
N TRP A 32 9.55 -12.62 -3.23
CA TRP A 32 9.75 -12.01 -1.93
C TRP A 32 8.53 -12.21 -1.03
N LYS A 33 8.75 -12.29 0.28
CA LYS A 33 7.70 -12.45 1.29
C LYS A 33 7.63 -11.31 2.28
N ASN A 34 8.74 -10.61 2.50
CA ASN A 34 8.83 -9.56 3.51
C ASN A 34 9.32 -8.28 2.85
N VAL A 35 8.43 -7.34 2.65
CA VAL A 35 8.73 -6.10 1.91
C VAL A 35 8.22 -4.90 2.71
N TYR A 36 9.04 -3.86 2.77
CA TYR A 36 8.64 -2.56 3.27
C TYR A 36 8.56 -1.56 2.13
N VAL A 37 7.39 -0.93 1.99
CA VAL A 37 7.20 0.17 1.02
C VAL A 37 7.66 1.44 1.71
N MET A 38 8.65 2.10 1.12
CA MET A 38 9.35 3.24 1.72
C MET A 38 8.77 4.57 1.30
N GLY A 39 8.15 4.63 0.12
CA GLY A 39 7.64 5.88 -0.42
C GLY A 39 7.11 5.72 -1.83
N ALA A 40 6.56 6.78 -2.34
CA ALA A 40 6.09 6.85 -3.71
C ALA A 40 6.10 8.29 -4.20
N VAL A 41 6.26 8.44 -5.51
CA VAL A 41 6.22 9.74 -6.19
C VAL A 41 5.28 9.63 -7.37
N GLY A 42 4.31 10.52 -7.43
CA GLY A 42 3.37 10.57 -8.54
C GLY A 42 1.95 10.89 -8.12
N SER A 43 1.03 10.61 -9.02
CA SER A 43 -0.38 10.99 -8.86
C SER A 43 -1.29 9.77 -8.90
N VAL A 44 -2.40 9.90 -8.19
CA VAL A 44 -3.37 8.83 -7.97
C VAL A 44 -4.78 9.32 -8.26
N ILE A 45 -5.69 8.37 -8.46
CA ILE A 45 -7.11 8.64 -8.68
C ILE A 45 -7.94 7.47 -8.13
N GLY A 46 -9.17 7.75 -7.78
CA GLY A 46 -10.07 6.72 -7.25
C GLY A 46 -9.63 6.17 -5.91
N MET A 47 -8.92 6.98 -5.12
CA MET A 47 -8.44 6.55 -3.80
C MET A 47 -9.60 6.40 -2.84
N VAL A 48 -9.53 5.33 -2.05
CA VAL A 48 -10.41 5.11 -0.90
C VAL A 48 -9.52 4.79 0.29
N PHE A 49 -9.63 5.60 1.33
CA PHE A 49 -8.84 5.45 2.56
C PHE A 49 -9.68 4.89 3.69
N THR A 50 -9.02 4.20 4.62
CA THR A 50 -9.64 3.68 5.84
C THR A 50 -8.94 4.27 7.06
N ALA A 51 -9.74 4.54 8.10
CA ALA A 51 -9.22 4.98 9.40
C ALA A 51 -10.22 4.59 10.48
N PRO A 52 -9.77 4.47 11.75
CA PRO A 52 -10.67 4.14 12.85
C PRO A 52 -11.78 5.17 13.01
N ILE A 53 -13.00 4.68 13.27
CA ILE A 53 -14.18 5.54 13.52
C ILE A 53 -14.53 5.64 14.99
N GLN A 54 -13.79 4.97 15.87
CA GLN A 54 -14.01 5.00 17.32
C GLN A 54 -12.66 4.91 18.04
N ASN A 55 -12.62 5.39 19.28
CA ASN A 55 -11.40 5.53 20.06
C ASN A 55 -11.16 4.35 21.03
N HIS A 56 -11.80 3.24 20.79
CA HIS A 56 -11.66 2.03 21.61
C HIS A 56 -11.74 0.78 20.73
N LEU A 57 -11.21 -0.32 21.22
CA LEU A 57 -11.30 -1.62 20.56
C LEU A 57 -12.67 -2.26 20.80
N PRO A 58 -13.13 -3.15 19.91
CA PRO A 58 -12.44 -3.67 18.72
C PRO A 58 -12.28 -2.62 17.64
N LEU A 59 -11.29 -2.81 16.75
CA LEU A 59 -11.04 -1.90 15.65
C LEU A 59 -12.24 -1.83 14.70
N ARG A 60 -12.73 -0.63 14.46
CA ARG A 60 -13.76 -0.33 13.46
C ARG A 60 -13.26 0.80 12.58
N CYS A 61 -13.33 0.61 11.28
CA CYS A 61 -12.85 1.61 10.31
C CYS A 61 -13.96 2.07 9.39
N GLY A 62 -13.91 3.34 9.04
CA GLY A 62 -14.73 3.93 8.00
C GLY A 62 -13.92 4.09 6.72
N LYS A 63 -14.60 4.17 5.59
CA LYS A 63 -13.99 4.40 4.28
C LYS A 63 -14.26 5.83 3.82
N THR A 64 -13.21 6.49 3.34
CA THR A 64 -13.31 7.85 2.80
C THR A 64 -12.82 7.85 1.36
N PRO A 65 -13.73 8.00 0.39
CA PRO A 65 -13.34 8.17 -1.01
C PRO A 65 -12.79 9.59 -1.25
N VAL A 66 -11.80 9.67 -2.12
CA VAL A 66 -11.24 10.95 -2.57
C VAL A 66 -11.77 11.22 -3.97
N HIS A 67 -12.42 12.37 -4.16
CA HIS A 67 -12.97 12.75 -5.44
C HIS A 67 -11.88 13.42 -6.30
N GLY A 68 -11.65 12.85 -7.48
CA GLY A 68 -10.69 13.37 -8.43
C GLY A 68 -9.25 12.89 -8.19
N ALA A 69 -8.38 13.43 -9.01
CA ALA A 69 -6.95 13.11 -8.95
C ALA A 69 -6.26 13.83 -7.79
N ALA A 70 -5.17 13.24 -7.30
CA ALA A 70 -4.39 13.80 -6.21
C ALA A 70 -2.90 13.44 -6.39
N GLU A 71 -2.04 14.22 -5.75
CA GLU A 71 -0.60 13.94 -5.69
C GLU A 71 -0.27 13.22 -4.38
N VAL A 72 0.56 12.19 -4.44
CA VAL A 72 1.00 11.49 -3.23
C VAL A 72 1.94 12.40 -2.44
N VAL A 73 1.61 12.61 -1.17
CA VAL A 73 2.44 13.34 -0.20
C VAL A 73 3.36 12.37 0.53
N SER A 74 2.82 11.23 0.94
CA SER A 74 3.59 10.17 1.57
C SER A 74 2.90 8.83 1.32
N MET A 75 3.68 7.76 1.32
CA MET A 75 3.17 6.39 1.23
C MET A 75 4.18 5.47 1.90
N CYS A 76 3.72 4.64 2.82
CA CYS A 76 4.58 3.64 3.44
C CYS A 76 3.75 2.49 3.99
N GLY A 77 4.39 1.36 4.19
CA GLY A 77 3.74 0.22 4.79
C GLY A 77 4.49 -1.08 4.53
N GLU A 78 3.78 -2.17 4.74
CA GLU A 78 4.37 -3.50 4.66
C GLU A 78 3.57 -4.38 3.72
N VAL A 79 4.25 -5.36 3.12
CA VAL A 79 3.61 -6.37 2.30
C VAL A 79 4.10 -7.73 2.78
N MET A 80 3.17 -8.65 3.00
CA MET A 80 3.44 -9.98 3.52
C MET A 80 2.49 -11.01 2.89
N PRO A 81 2.78 -12.32 3.01
CA PRO A 81 1.79 -13.31 2.59
C PRO A 81 0.48 -13.14 3.35
N ILE A 82 -0.64 -13.38 2.66
CA ILE A 82 -1.97 -13.10 3.20
C ILE A 82 -2.26 -13.85 4.51
N GLU A 83 -1.71 -15.05 4.68
CA GLU A 83 -1.92 -15.86 5.89
C GLU A 83 -1.32 -15.24 7.16
N PHE A 84 -0.44 -14.26 7.01
CA PHE A 84 0.17 -13.56 8.14
C PHE A 84 -0.52 -12.23 8.47
N MET A 85 -1.60 -11.92 7.78
CA MET A 85 -2.39 -10.72 8.10
C MET A 85 -2.94 -10.82 9.51
N ASP A 86 -2.82 -9.72 10.29
CA ASP A 86 -3.41 -9.62 11.61
C ASP A 86 -4.92 -9.89 11.52
N PRO A 87 -5.46 -10.86 12.28
CA PRO A 87 -6.90 -11.15 12.25
C PRO A 87 -7.79 -9.95 12.57
N ASP A 88 -7.30 -9.00 13.35
CA ASP A 88 -8.05 -7.78 13.69
C ASP A 88 -8.27 -6.87 12.47
N LEU A 89 -7.53 -7.09 11.38
CA LEU A 89 -7.64 -6.31 10.15
C LEU A 89 -8.56 -6.94 9.10
N GLU A 90 -9.12 -8.12 9.36
CA GLU A 90 -9.94 -8.84 8.37
C GLU A 90 -11.17 -8.05 7.93
N ASP A 91 -11.82 -7.35 8.86
CA ASP A 91 -12.99 -6.54 8.53
C ASP A 91 -12.63 -5.26 7.77
N VAL A 92 -11.40 -4.78 7.94
CA VAL A 92 -10.89 -3.58 7.26
C VAL A 92 -10.43 -3.92 5.85
N TYR A 93 -9.80 -5.08 5.69
CA TYR A 93 -9.25 -5.57 4.43
C TYR A 93 -9.80 -6.98 4.16
N PRO A 94 -11.03 -7.09 3.68
CA PRO A 94 -11.70 -8.39 3.56
C PRO A 94 -11.24 -9.22 2.36
N ASP A 95 -10.49 -8.65 1.42
CA ASP A 95 -10.02 -9.36 0.23
C ASP A 95 -8.91 -10.34 0.60
N LYS A 96 -9.25 -11.62 0.62
CA LYS A 96 -8.31 -12.73 0.88
C LYS A 96 -7.99 -13.52 -0.39
N ASP A 97 -8.47 -13.08 -1.55
CA ASP A 97 -8.20 -13.75 -2.81
C ASP A 97 -6.79 -13.43 -3.33
N SER A 98 -6.22 -12.32 -2.88
CA SER A 98 -4.84 -11.98 -3.18
C SER A 98 -3.88 -12.85 -2.34
N PRO A 99 -2.78 -13.35 -2.92
CA PRO A 99 -1.77 -14.10 -2.17
C PRO A 99 -0.97 -13.24 -1.19
N LEU A 100 -0.97 -11.92 -1.38
CA LEU A 100 -0.25 -10.98 -0.51
C LEU A 100 -1.21 -10.00 0.15
N PHE A 101 -0.90 -9.63 1.38
CA PHE A 101 -1.53 -8.54 2.08
C PHE A 101 -0.69 -7.28 1.87
N VAL A 102 -1.23 -6.32 1.12
CA VAL A 102 -0.61 -5.03 0.85
C VAL A 102 -1.14 -4.03 1.86
N HIS A 103 -0.42 -3.87 2.96
CA HIS A 103 -0.82 -3.04 4.10
C HIS A 103 -0.07 -1.71 4.04
N ILE A 104 -0.60 -0.79 3.27
CA ILE A 104 0.03 0.50 2.98
C ILE A 104 -0.87 1.64 3.41
N HIS A 105 -0.27 2.63 4.03
CA HIS A 105 -0.92 3.89 4.38
C HIS A 105 -0.35 5.00 3.50
N ALA A 106 -1.20 5.96 3.16
CA ALA A 106 -0.77 7.09 2.35
C ALA A 106 -1.52 8.36 2.73
N ALA A 107 -0.95 9.48 2.30
CA ALA A 107 -1.61 10.77 2.27
C ALA A 107 -1.47 11.32 0.85
N CYS A 108 -2.53 11.96 0.35
CA CYS A 108 -2.50 12.59 -0.96
C CYS A 108 -3.21 13.94 -0.91
N ALA A 109 -2.77 14.84 -1.78
CA ALA A 109 -3.27 16.21 -1.83
C ALA A 109 -4.03 16.46 -3.14
N THR A 110 -5.26 16.92 -3.01
CA THR A 110 -6.06 17.39 -4.14
C THR A 110 -5.77 18.86 -4.44
N ALA A 111 -6.28 19.36 -5.56
CA ALA A 111 -6.16 20.77 -5.90
C ALA A 111 -6.70 21.64 -4.75
N GLY A 112 -6.00 22.72 -4.44
CA GLY A 112 -6.34 23.59 -3.31
C GLY A 112 -5.66 23.18 -2.00
N GLY A 113 -4.82 22.15 -2.02
CA GLY A 113 -4.02 21.74 -0.86
C GLY A 113 -4.79 20.93 0.18
N HIS A 114 -5.94 20.36 -0.16
CA HIS A 114 -6.67 19.47 0.73
C HIS A 114 -6.00 18.12 0.78
N VAL A 115 -5.66 17.65 1.99
CA VAL A 115 -4.96 16.38 2.18
C VAL A 115 -5.91 15.35 2.77
N PHE A 116 -5.94 14.17 2.15
CA PHE A 116 -6.70 13.01 2.59
C PHE A 116 -5.72 11.86 2.80
N GLY A 117 -6.02 10.97 3.74
CA GLY A 117 -5.11 9.85 3.99
C GLY A 117 -5.70 8.81 4.91
N GLY A 118 -4.94 7.76 5.10
CA GLY A 118 -5.25 6.60 5.91
C GLY A 118 -4.69 5.33 5.29
N GLY A 119 -5.24 4.19 5.66
CA GLY A 119 -4.94 2.92 4.99
C GLY A 119 -5.52 2.91 3.59
N ILE A 120 -4.79 2.38 2.63
CA ILE A 120 -5.28 2.29 1.25
C ILE A 120 -6.20 1.10 1.12
N SER A 121 -7.49 1.37 0.90
CA SER A 121 -8.47 0.34 0.56
C SER A 121 -8.51 0.10 -0.95
N ALA A 122 -8.44 1.16 -1.75
CA ALA A 122 -8.44 1.09 -3.21
C ALA A 122 -7.76 2.32 -3.79
N GLY A 123 -7.30 2.20 -5.03
CA GLY A 123 -6.75 3.33 -5.77
C GLY A 123 -5.97 2.91 -7.00
N LYS A 124 -5.85 3.85 -7.92
CA LYS A 124 -5.15 3.68 -9.19
C LYS A 124 -4.17 4.82 -9.41
N ALA A 125 -3.17 4.60 -10.26
CA ALA A 125 -2.34 5.70 -10.73
C ALA A 125 -3.14 6.60 -11.66
N PHE A 126 -2.96 7.91 -11.53
CA PHE A 126 -3.57 8.88 -12.45
C PHE A 126 -2.70 9.08 -13.70
N ARG A 127 -1.49 9.62 -13.55
CA ARG A 127 -0.49 9.64 -14.64
C ARG A 127 0.42 8.42 -14.54
N ALA A 128 1.21 8.39 -13.48
CA ALA A 128 2.08 7.30 -13.10
C ALA A 128 2.42 7.46 -11.63
N LEU A 129 2.65 6.33 -10.97
CA LEU A 129 3.06 6.32 -9.58
C LEU A 129 4.30 5.43 -9.45
N ARG A 130 5.42 6.02 -9.06
CA ARG A 130 6.65 5.29 -8.82
C ARG A 130 6.69 4.89 -7.35
N VAL A 131 6.70 3.59 -7.08
CA VAL A 131 6.68 3.04 -5.72
C VAL A 131 8.06 2.47 -5.42
N PHE A 132 8.60 2.85 -4.27
CA PHE A 132 9.93 2.45 -3.80
C PHE A 132 9.78 1.50 -2.62
N MET A 133 10.50 0.38 -2.66
CA MET A 133 10.40 -0.63 -1.62
C MET A 133 11.75 -1.29 -1.37
N ILE A 134 11.86 -1.94 -0.21
CA ILE A 134 13.03 -2.69 0.17
C ILE A 134 12.61 -4.10 0.59
N HIS A 135 13.37 -5.10 0.11
CA HIS A 135 13.18 -6.49 0.49
C HIS A 135 13.88 -6.75 1.83
N LEU A 136 13.13 -7.23 2.79
CA LEU A 136 13.62 -7.58 4.12
C LEU A 136 13.82 -9.09 4.25
N ASP A 137 14.19 -9.56 5.44
CA ASP A 137 14.43 -10.98 5.68
C ASP A 137 13.11 -11.76 5.60
N ASP A 138 13.03 -12.69 4.65
CA ASP A 138 11.84 -13.52 4.42
C ASP A 138 11.60 -14.57 5.50
N SER A 139 12.60 -14.90 6.32
CA SER A 139 12.48 -15.95 7.33
C SER A 139 11.36 -15.65 8.35
N LYS A 140 11.02 -14.40 8.53
CA LYS A 140 9.90 -13.97 9.37
C LYS A 140 8.57 -14.61 8.94
N TYR A 141 8.42 -14.93 7.66
CA TYR A 141 7.19 -15.44 7.05
C TYR A 141 7.36 -16.84 6.45
N GLU A 142 8.22 -17.60 7.00
CA GLU A 142 8.46 -19.00 6.59
C GLU A 142 7.96 -20.01 7.62
#